data_539736a5e2c8f48c911de8a0d32e63eb
#
_entry.id   539736a5e2c8f48c911de8a0d32e63eb
#
_cell.length_a   1.000
_cell.length_b   1.000
_cell.length_c   1.000
_cell.angle_alpha   90.00
_cell.angle_beta   90.00
_cell.angle_gamma   90.00
#
_symmetry.space_group_name_H-M   'P 1'
#
loop_
_entity.id
_entity.type
_entity.pdbx_description
1 polymer ?
#
loop_
_entity_poly.entity_id
_entity_poly.type
_entity_poly.pdbx_seq_one_letter_code
_entity_poly.pdbx_strand_id
1 'polypeptide(L)'
;MIRGRSLLLMTLLLLTAVRVSRADDAGAAKLAEGLRPLLQCLTGECRAFTFAAEIEAPIDGKPQQIEVLLQLHGNGDYHLAATHADYSFLLDRTAEATTFALPHHQVAYQGSGETDAKDHLAASGLLMRTLTADTSAGAYFPLWMLGADNLLRMVSSQLKPKYIAAEKTWNLDEKASVRFNPGGKGVVAVGDVRVEYTVSAEEPNTLEWTVPDSFEVVELEREELERHLSRGIRRTLEILAPSERLKSPREKPAVIENGELRWVEGQRVVLLSGTPEEVGVAHARLLRREAMKTIDSVLYAFGTVNTIRTGRWFKDDLNDAYARLSPHIPEDHKRETAAMAETLGIDIELAQALNVFPELFHCSGFAVFDSATADGTLYHGRVLDYMTTIGLQDGATTFVVAVEGKQPFVNVGYAGFIGSVTGMNAAGISLGEMGGRGEGQWDGVPMATLMRRALEECTSLKEVMTLWETSPRTCEYYYVFADGKTNEAVGVAATPESIEFVHPGQAHERLGPGIKDAVVLSAGSRLETLRSRVKERHGRIDEETAIWLMSRPVAMESNLHNALFVPAKGIVYVANASHGAPAAERPYVRFDLNELLESMQPESTPATEEVR
;
A
#
# COMPACT_ATOMS: atom_id res chain seq x y z
N MET A 1 4.21 -11.65 -8.04
CA MET A 1 3.63 -11.14 -6.77
C MET A 1 2.23 -11.69 -6.60
N ILE A 2 1.99 -12.38 -5.52
CA ILE A 2 0.84 -13.27 -5.26
C ILE A 2 -0.46 -12.49 -5.37
N ARG A 3 -1.33 -12.87 -6.29
CA ARG A 3 -2.76 -12.62 -6.15
C ARG A 3 -3.29 -13.49 -4.98
N GLY A 4 -2.79 -13.21 -3.78
CA GLY A 4 -3.23 -13.85 -2.53
C GLY A 4 -4.66 -13.48 -2.11
N ARG A 5 -5.50 -13.07 -3.08
CA ARG A 5 -6.91 -12.75 -2.85
C ARG A 5 -7.76 -13.95 -2.44
N SER A 6 -7.17 -15.15 -2.36
CA SER A 6 -7.97 -16.36 -2.44
C SER A 6 -8.18 -17.10 -1.13
N LEU A 7 -7.29 -17.07 -0.15
CA LEU A 7 -7.39 -17.97 0.99
C LEU A 7 -8.33 -17.52 2.10
N LEU A 8 -8.17 -16.31 2.55
CA LEU A 8 -9.08 -15.69 3.51
C LEU A 8 -10.36 -15.22 2.82
N LEU A 9 -10.23 -14.81 1.53
CA LEU A 9 -11.36 -14.51 0.67
C LEU A 9 -12.36 -15.67 0.62
N MET A 10 -11.94 -16.91 0.72
CA MET A 10 -12.85 -18.06 0.57
C MET A 10 -13.72 -18.29 1.80
N THR A 11 -13.22 -18.10 3.00
CA THR A 11 -14.07 -18.10 4.19
C THR A 11 -14.96 -16.85 4.21
N LEU A 12 -14.46 -15.73 3.71
CA LEU A 12 -15.16 -14.46 3.58
C LEU A 12 -16.03 -14.38 2.32
N LEU A 13 -15.65 -14.97 1.18
CA LEU A 13 -16.47 -15.02 -0.05
C LEU A 13 -17.66 -15.97 0.06
N LEU A 14 -17.58 -17.01 0.85
CA LEU A 14 -18.78 -17.78 1.23
C LEU A 14 -19.82 -16.90 1.96
N LEU A 15 -19.37 -15.79 2.56
CA LEU A 15 -20.22 -14.83 3.26
C LEU A 15 -20.58 -13.57 2.44
N THR A 16 -19.85 -13.26 1.35
CA THR A 16 -20.01 -11.97 0.62
C THR A 16 -20.53 -12.07 -0.81
N ALA A 17 -20.61 -13.28 -1.40
CA ALA A 17 -21.15 -13.48 -2.75
C ALA A 17 -22.70 -13.46 -2.76
N VAL A 18 -23.30 -12.30 -2.43
CA VAL A 18 -24.76 -12.18 -2.32
C VAL A 18 -25.32 -11.25 -3.39
N ARG A 19 -25.95 -11.83 -4.43
CA ARG A 19 -27.05 -11.19 -5.17
C ARG A 19 -28.26 -12.13 -5.22
N VAL A 20 -29.38 -11.57 -4.81
CA VAL A 20 -30.64 -12.23 -4.47
C VAL A 20 -31.33 -12.96 -5.62
N SER A 21 -31.63 -14.24 -5.48
CA SER A 21 -32.71 -14.97 -6.15
C SER A 21 -33.23 -16.11 -5.26
N ARG A 22 -34.52 -16.55 -5.32
CA ARG A 22 -35.18 -17.52 -4.39
C ARG A 22 -34.64 -18.94 -4.51
N ALA A 23 -34.18 -19.55 -3.42
CA ALA A 23 -33.65 -20.91 -3.33
C ALA A 23 -34.74 -21.97 -3.12
N ASP A 24 -34.40 -23.22 -3.46
CA ASP A 24 -35.16 -24.42 -3.05
C ASP A 24 -34.77 -24.75 -1.59
N ASP A 25 -35.73 -24.80 -0.69
CA ASP A 25 -35.52 -24.93 0.77
C ASP A 25 -34.74 -26.22 1.16
N ALA A 26 -34.89 -27.29 0.41
CA ALA A 26 -34.17 -28.56 0.68
C ALA A 26 -32.67 -28.49 0.34
N GLY A 27 -32.32 -27.71 -0.66
CA GLY A 27 -30.94 -27.46 -1.06
C GLY A 27 -30.18 -26.60 -0.08
N ALA A 28 -30.81 -25.52 0.38
CA ALA A 28 -30.22 -24.62 1.36
C ALA A 28 -29.92 -25.33 2.69
N ALA A 29 -30.78 -26.25 3.12
CA ALA A 29 -30.55 -27.05 4.33
C ALA A 29 -29.31 -27.94 4.25
N LYS A 30 -29.09 -28.61 3.11
CA LYS A 30 -27.89 -29.45 2.92
C LYS A 30 -26.59 -28.64 2.82
N LEU A 31 -26.64 -27.47 2.18
CA LEU A 31 -25.49 -26.54 2.18
C LEU A 31 -25.16 -26.10 3.60
N ALA A 32 -26.19 -25.75 4.38
CA ALA A 32 -26.04 -25.34 5.76
C ALA A 32 -25.43 -26.46 6.64
N GLU A 33 -25.90 -27.70 6.45
CA GLU A 33 -25.34 -28.88 7.15
C GLU A 33 -23.86 -29.08 6.83
N GLY A 34 -23.44 -28.95 5.58
CA GLY A 34 -22.04 -29.08 5.16
C GLY A 34 -21.13 -27.96 5.68
N LEU A 35 -21.64 -26.73 5.79
CA LEU A 35 -20.88 -25.59 6.31
C LEU A 35 -20.82 -25.56 7.84
N ARG A 36 -21.75 -26.20 8.55
CA ARG A 36 -21.89 -26.13 10.02
C ARG A 36 -20.58 -26.36 10.78
N PRO A 37 -19.79 -27.44 10.54
CA PRO A 37 -18.57 -27.69 11.30
C PRO A 37 -17.57 -26.53 11.16
N LEU A 38 -17.40 -26.01 9.95
CA LEU A 38 -16.50 -24.89 9.70
C LEU A 38 -16.97 -23.61 10.42
N LEU A 39 -18.28 -23.30 10.34
CA LEU A 39 -18.83 -22.11 10.99
C LEU A 39 -18.81 -22.20 12.50
N GLN A 40 -19.02 -23.37 13.10
CA GLN A 40 -18.91 -23.58 14.55
C GLN A 40 -17.49 -23.32 15.05
N CYS A 41 -16.47 -23.77 14.32
CA CYS A 41 -15.08 -23.46 14.65
C CYS A 41 -14.82 -21.95 14.53
N LEU A 42 -15.25 -21.32 13.44
CA LEU A 42 -15.05 -19.90 13.21
C LEU A 42 -15.81 -19.00 14.21
N THR A 43 -16.99 -19.38 14.69
CA THR A 43 -17.77 -18.59 15.67
C THR A 43 -17.35 -18.82 17.11
N GLY A 44 -16.34 -19.69 17.35
CA GLY A 44 -15.86 -20.02 18.70
C GLY A 44 -16.79 -20.95 19.48
N GLU A 45 -17.77 -21.61 18.83
CA GLU A 45 -18.59 -22.65 19.45
C GLU A 45 -17.78 -23.92 19.70
N CYS A 46 -16.75 -24.19 18.90
CA CYS A 46 -15.74 -25.22 19.15
C CYS A 46 -14.62 -24.62 20.00
N ARG A 47 -14.34 -25.18 21.15
CA ARG A 47 -13.21 -24.76 22.00
C ARG A 47 -11.86 -25.25 21.47
N ALA A 48 -11.89 -26.39 20.78
CA ALA A 48 -10.73 -27.00 20.15
C ALA A 48 -11.07 -27.49 18.77
N PHE A 49 -10.14 -27.40 17.81
CA PHE A 49 -10.32 -27.92 16.46
C PHE A 49 -8.99 -28.02 15.71
N THR A 50 -8.98 -28.87 14.69
CA THR A 50 -7.96 -28.88 13.66
C THR A 50 -8.57 -28.48 12.31
N PHE A 51 -7.94 -27.53 11.64
CA PHE A 51 -8.23 -27.15 10.25
C PHE A 51 -6.98 -27.38 9.41
N ALA A 52 -7.08 -28.22 8.37
CA ALA A 52 -6.01 -28.43 7.41
C ALA A 52 -6.53 -28.11 6.00
N ALA A 53 -5.73 -27.44 5.18
CA ALA A 53 -6.11 -27.09 3.83
C ALA A 53 -4.93 -27.20 2.85
N GLU A 54 -5.22 -27.68 1.65
CA GLU A 54 -4.36 -27.61 0.48
C GLU A 54 -4.95 -26.63 -0.51
N ILE A 55 -4.15 -25.65 -0.94
CA ILE A 55 -4.59 -24.54 -1.77
C ILE A 55 -3.80 -24.57 -3.07
N GLU A 56 -4.52 -24.69 -4.17
CA GLU A 56 -3.98 -24.48 -5.49
C GLU A 56 -4.39 -23.08 -5.98
N ALA A 57 -3.41 -22.25 -6.30
CA ALA A 57 -3.64 -20.89 -6.79
C ALA A 57 -2.62 -20.52 -7.89
N PRO A 58 -3.01 -19.80 -8.94
CA PRO A 58 -2.05 -19.26 -9.90
C PRO A 58 -1.30 -18.09 -9.29
N ILE A 59 0.02 -18.24 -9.17
CA ILE A 59 0.94 -17.18 -8.77
C ILE A 59 1.86 -16.91 -9.96
N ASP A 60 1.86 -15.67 -10.46
CA ASP A 60 2.59 -15.26 -11.68
C ASP A 60 2.27 -16.15 -12.90
N GLY A 61 1.00 -16.57 -13.01
CA GLY A 61 0.50 -17.42 -14.11
C GLY A 61 0.89 -18.89 -14.02
N LYS A 62 1.54 -19.32 -12.92
CA LYS A 62 1.88 -20.73 -12.66
C LYS A 62 1.05 -21.26 -11.51
N PRO A 63 0.53 -22.49 -11.59
CA PRO A 63 -0.15 -23.12 -10.46
C PRO A 63 0.87 -23.33 -9.32
N GLN A 64 0.52 -22.87 -8.13
CA GLN A 64 1.30 -23.03 -6.92
C GLN A 64 0.44 -23.74 -5.87
N GLN A 65 1.09 -24.51 -5.02
CA GLN A 65 0.45 -25.26 -3.95
C GLN A 65 0.90 -24.70 -2.60
N ILE A 66 -0.06 -24.46 -1.70
CA ILE A 66 0.17 -23.98 -0.34
C ILE A 66 -0.56 -24.93 0.61
N GLU A 67 0.12 -25.43 1.61
CA GLU A 67 -0.46 -26.20 2.68
C GLU A 67 -0.64 -25.31 3.91
N VAL A 68 -1.78 -25.43 4.58
CA VAL A 68 -2.10 -24.70 5.81
C VAL A 68 -2.59 -25.67 6.86
N LEU A 69 -2.05 -25.58 8.07
CA LEU A 69 -2.50 -26.30 9.25
C LEU A 69 -2.76 -25.32 10.39
N LEU A 70 -3.95 -25.33 10.94
CA LEU A 70 -4.30 -24.61 12.16
C LEU A 70 -4.85 -25.61 13.19
N GLN A 71 -4.22 -25.66 14.35
CA GLN A 71 -4.66 -26.43 15.50
C GLN A 71 -4.92 -25.48 16.66
N LEU A 72 -6.14 -25.45 17.17
CA LEU A 72 -6.54 -24.71 18.35
C LEU A 72 -6.87 -25.69 19.48
N HIS A 73 -6.25 -25.50 20.62
CA HIS A 73 -6.47 -26.27 21.84
C HIS A 73 -7.52 -25.63 22.75
N GLY A 74 -8.16 -26.44 23.57
CA GLY A 74 -9.22 -26.01 24.48
C GLY A 74 -8.77 -25.00 25.54
N ASN A 75 -7.49 -24.91 25.83
CA ASN A 75 -6.86 -23.93 26.73
C ASN A 75 -6.56 -22.57 26.01
N GLY A 76 -6.75 -22.49 24.69
CA GLY A 76 -6.50 -21.30 23.90
C GLY A 76 -5.12 -21.26 23.23
N ASP A 77 -4.26 -22.22 23.46
CA ASP A 77 -3.00 -22.40 22.74
C ASP A 77 -3.29 -22.81 21.29
N TYR A 78 -2.45 -22.37 20.37
CA TYR A 78 -2.62 -22.78 18.98
C TYR A 78 -1.30 -22.87 18.21
N HIS A 79 -1.34 -23.73 17.18
CA HIS A 79 -0.29 -23.89 16.20
C HIS A 79 -0.84 -23.58 14.81
N LEU A 80 -0.18 -22.66 14.08
CA LEU A 80 -0.48 -22.31 12.70
C LEU A 80 0.76 -22.53 11.85
N ALA A 81 0.65 -23.38 10.83
CA ALA A 81 1.70 -23.58 9.84
C ALA A 81 1.19 -23.24 8.45
N ALA A 82 2.04 -22.60 7.63
CA ALA A 82 1.81 -22.44 6.22
C ALA A 82 3.08 -22.79 5.45
N THR A 83 2.96 -23.65 4.45
CA THR A 83 4.08 -24.17 3.68
C THR A 83 3.83 -23.97 2.18
N HIS A 84 4.80 -23.38 1.53
CA HIS A 84 4.94 -23.23 0.09
C HIS A 84 6.32 -23.69 -0.34
N ALA A 85 6.55 -24.00 -1.60
CA ALA A 85 7.85 -24.46 -2.10
C ALA A 85 9.00 -23.51 -1.77
N ASP A 86 8.77 -22.18 -1.83
CA ASP A 86 9.79 -21.16 -1.63
C ASP A 86 9.78 -20.56 -0.23
N TYR A 87 8.67 -20.68 0.52
CA TYR A 87 8.48 -20.00 1.81
C TYR A 87 7.64 -20.85 2.75
N SER A 88 8.02 -20.86 4.03
CA SER A 88 7.21 -21.44 5.07
C SER A 88 7.30 -20.61 6.34
N PHE A 89 6.26 -20.63 7.14
CA PHE A 89 6.30 -20.12 8.50
C PHE A 89 5.49 -21.02 9.45
N LEU A 90 5.89 -20.96 10.70
CA LEU A 90 5.19 -21.57 11.83
C LEU A 90 4.91 -20.48 12.86
N LEU A 91 3.71 -20.42 13.37
CA LEU A 91 3.33 -19.55 14.48
C LEU A 91 2.77 -20.44 15.58
N ASP A 92 3.51 -20.52 16.67
CA ASP A 92 3.14 -21.28 17.85
C ASP A 92 2.90 -20.33 19.01
N ARG A 93 1.71 -20.40 19.61
CA ARG A 93 1.33 -19.52 20.70
C ARG A 93 0.74 -20.33 21.85
N THR A 94 1.40 -20.19 23.00
CA THR A 94 0.95 -20.75 24.28
C THR A 94 0.62 -19.64 25.28
N ALA A 95 0.18 -20.00 26.47
CA ALA A 95 0.00 -19.05 27.56
C ALA A 95 1.33 -18.36 27.94
N GLU A 96 2.48 -19.01 27.73
CA GLU A 96 3.80 -18.60 28.23
C GLU A 96 4.67 -17.91 27.18
N ALA A 97 4.49 -18.24 25.88
CA ALA A 97 5.35 -17.77 24.80
C ALA A 97 4.63 -17.69 23.45
N THR A 98 5.18 -16.89 22.57
CA THR A 98 4.83 -16.83 21.16
C THR A 98 6.08 -17.02 20.33
N THR A 99 6.07 -17.99 19.41
CA THR A 99 7.19 -18.28 18.52
C THR A 99 6.75 -18.16 17.07
N PHE A 100 7.46 -17.35 16.30
CA PHE A 100 7.29 -17.20 14.86
C PHE A 100 8.55 -17.70 14.17
N ALA A 101 8.49 -18.90 13.60
CA ALA A 101 9.63 -19.56 13.00
C ALA A 101 9.55 -19.59 11.46
N LEU A 102 10.70 -19.47 10.84
CA LEU A 102 10.91 -19.42 9.38
C LEU A 102 11.85 -20.58 8.97
N PRO A 103 11.32 -21.78 8.73
CA PRO A 103 12.12 -22.98 8.50
C PRO A 103 13.11 -22.87 7.34
N HIS A 104 12.76 -22.19 6.25
CA HIS A 104 13.65 -21.99 5.10
C HIS A 104 14.90 -21.17 5.44
N HIS A 105 14.82 -20.32 6.47
CA HIS A 105 15.91 -19.48 6.93
C HIS A 105 16.59 -20.01 8.19
N GLN A 106 16.03 -21.06 8.81
CA GLN A 106 16.49 -21.62 10.09
C GLN A 106 16.55 -20.54 11.20
N VAL A 107 15.56 -19.63 11.24
CA VAL A 107 15.43 -18.60 12.27
C VAL A 107 14.07 -18.69 12.95
N ALA A 108 14.04 -18.40 14.25
CA ALA A 108 12.83 -18.28 15.05
C ALA A 108 12.85 -17.00 15.87
N TYR A 109 11.79 -16.21 15.78
CA TYR A 109 11.53 -15.04 16.61
C TYR A 109 10.66 -15.47 17.78
N GLN A 110 11.13 -15.26 19.01
CA GLN A 110 10.47 -15.74 20.21
C GLN A 110 10.26 -14.61 21.21
N GLY A 111 9.03 -14.52 21.73
CA GLY A 111 8.68 -13.63 22.82
C GLY A 111 8.09 -14.45 23.98
N SER A 112 8.64 -14.27 25.17
CA SER A 112 8.25 -15.00 26.38
C SER A 112 7.60 -14.10 27.41
N GLY A 113 6.86 -14.68 28.37
CA GLY A 113 6.21 -13.96 29.46
C GLY A 113 4.73 -13.69 29.21
N GLU A 114 4.11 -12.94 30.12
CA GLU A 114 2.72 -12.52 30.01
C GLU A 114 2.58 -11.41 28.95
N THR A 115 1.49 -11.42 28.19
CA THR A 115 1.09 -10.31 27.33
C THR A 115 0.00 -9.51 28.03
N ASP A 116 -0.10 -8.19 27.76
CA ASP A 116 -1.23 -7.40 28.22
C ASP A 116 -2.54 -8.04 27.73
N ALA A 117 -3.55 -8.05 28.58
CA ALA A 117 -4.85 -8.72 28.37
C ALA A 117 -5.62 -8.37 27.09
N LYS A 118 -5.13 -7.45 26.30
CA LYS A 118 -5.64 -7.17 24.94
C LYS A 118 -5.04 -8.09 23.89
N ASP A 119 -4.38 -9.11 24.32
CA ASP A 119 -3.78 -10.23 23.59
C ASP A 119 -3.95 -10.15 22.08
N HIS A 120 -2.93 -9.63 21.43
CA HIS A 120 -3.02 -9.33 20.00
C HIS A 120 -3.18 -10.60 19.16
N LEU A 121 -2.63 -11.73 19.60
CA LEU A 121 -2.67 -13.01 18.91
C LEU A 121 -3.43 -14.11 19.65
N ALA A 122 -4.03 -13.87 20.82
CA ALA A 122 -4.95 -14.84 21.41
C ALA A 122 -6.05 -15.21 20.39
N ALA A 123 -6.50 -16.47 20.37
CA ALA A 123 -7.47 -16.94 19.38
C ALA A 123 -8.75 -16.08 19.35
N SER A 124 -9.25 -15.67 20.52
CA SER A 124 -10.38 -14.74 20.64
C SER A 124 -10.03 -13.32 20.14
N GLY A 125 -8.82 -12.86 20.41
CA GLY A 125 -8.31 -11.56 19.93
C GLY A 125 -8.16 -11.53 18.41
N LEU A 126 -7.61 -12.57 17.80
CA LEU A 126 -7.52 -12.71 16.34
C LEU A 126 -8.89 -12.74 15.68
N LEU A 127 -9.83 -13.49 16.25
CA LEU A 127 -11.20 -13.54 15.76
C LEU A 127 -11.82 -12.12 15.79
N MET A 128 -11.74 -11.43 16.94
CA MET A 128 -12.28 -10.07 17.07
C MET A 128 -11.62 -9.08 16.11
N ARG A 129 -10.30 -9.16 15.91
CA ARG A 129 -9.58 -8.31 14.95
C ARG A 129 -10.00 -8.58 13.52
N THR A 130 -10.18 -9.84 13.16
CA THR A 130 -10.67 -10.25 11.84
C THR A 130 -12.09 -9.70 11.59
N LEU A 131 -12.98 -9.82 12.55
CA LEU A 131 -14.37 -9.38 12.44
C LEU A 131 -14.51 -7.85 12.47
N THR A 132 -13.63 -7.15 13.16
CA THR A 132 -13.62 -5.68 13.24
C THR A 132 -12.72 -5.00 12.20
N ALA A 133 -11.97 -5.77 11.41
CA ALA A 133 -11.22 -5.24 10.28
C ALA A 133 -12.15 -4.57 9.28
N ASP A 134 -11.64 -3.57 8.57
CA ASP A 134 -12.41 -2.81 7.57
C ASP A 134 -12.56 -3.63 6.27
N THR A 135 -13.19 -4.78 6.41
CA THR A 135 -13.42 -5.76 5.35
C THR A 135 -14.88 -5.83 4.95
N SER A 136 -15.13 -6.38 3.78
CA SER A 136 -16.51 -6.69 3.35
C SER A 136 -17.22 -7.66 4.31
N ALA A 137 -16.50 -8.52 5.02
CA ALA A 137 -17.05 -9.42 6.03
C ALA A 137 -17.37 -8.72 7.36
N GLY A 138 -16.72 -7.63 7.69
CA GLY A 138 -17.00 -6.85 8.91
C GLY A 138 -18.44 -6.38 9.01
N ALA A 139 -19.13 -6.20 7.88
CA ALA A 139 -20.56 -5.88 7.84
C ALA A 139 -21.46 -6.97 8.48
N TYR A 140 -20.96 -8.20 8.56
CA TYR A 140 -21.69 -9.34 9.14
C TYR A 140 -21.30 -9.62 10.59
N PHE A 141 -20.43 -8.82 11.19
CA PHE A 141 -19.98 -8.98 12.58
C PHE A 141 -21.13 -9.18 13.59
N PRO A 142 -22.26 -8.40 13.54
CA PRO A 142 -23.36 -8.64 14.47
C PRO A 142 -23.96 -10.05 14.37
N LEU A 143 -23.93 -10.65 13.17
CA LEU A 143 -24.45 -11.99 12.92
C LEU A 143 -23.51 -13.09 13.42
N TRP A 144 -22.20 -12.86 13.35
CA TRP A 144 -21.19 -13.73 13.94
C TRP A 144 -21.37 -13.86 15.45
N MET A 145 -21.68 -12.76 16.12
CA MET A 145 -21.98 -12.76 17.55
C MET A 145 -23.22 -13.58 17.94
N LEU A 146 -24.08 -13.87 16.97
CA LEU A 146 -25.29 -14.68 17.17
C LEU A 146 -25.07 -16.19 16.98
N GLY A 147 -23.83 -16.61 16.64
CA GLY A 147 -23.42 -18.01 16.48
C GLY A 147 -23.66 -18.63 15.10
N ALA A 148 -23.16 -19.86 14.91
CA ALA A 148 -23.14 -20.57 13.63
C ALA A 148 -24.53 -20.77 13.04
N ASP A 149 -25.55 -21.09 13.83
CA ASP A 149 -26.93 -21.33 13.35
C ASP A 149 -27.57 -20.08 12.75
N ASN A 150 -27.28 -18.91 13.26
CA ASN A 150 -27.78 -17.65 12.70
C ASN A 150 -27.05 -17.27 11.43
N LEU A 151 -25.72 -17.50 11.38
CA LEU A 151 -24.95 -17.36 10.14
C LEU A 151 -25.46 -18.33 9.09
N LEU A 152 -25.73 -19.59 9.41
CA LEU A 152 -26.26 -20.57 8.49
C LEU A 152 -27.62 -20.16 7.92
N ARG A 153 -28.53 -19.63 8.78
CA ARG A 153 -29.83 -19.09 8.31
C ARG A 153 -29.65 -17.93 7.36
N MET A 154 -28.72 -17.04 7.63
CA MET A 154 -28.41 -15.92 6.74
C MET A 154 -27.84 -16.41 5.41
N VAL A 155 -26.80 -17.25 5.45
CA VAL A 155 -26.16 -17.82 4.25
C VAL A 155 -27.19 -18.55 3.41
N SER A 156 -28.04 -19.39 4.00
CA SER A 156 -29.09 -20.11 3.29
C SER A 156 -30.21 -19.22 2.74
N SER A 157 -30.48 -18.08 3.40
CA SER A 157 -31.51 -17.12 2.93
C SER A 157 -31.00 -16.18 1.82
N GLN A 158 -29.71 -15.92 1.80
CA GLN A 158 -29.10 -14.99 0.86
C GLN A 158 -28.40 -15.67 -0.32
N LEU A 159 -27.77 -16.82 -0.13
CA LEU A 159 -27.23 -17.62 -1.20
C LEU A 159 -28.36 -18.46 -1.84
N LYS A 160 -28.38 -18.51 -3.16
CA LYS A 160 -29.23 -19.41 -3.93
C LYS A 160 -28.38 -20.44 -4.66
N PRO A 161 -27.75 -21.33 -3.88
CA PRO A 161 -26.88 -22.33 -4.45
C PRO A 161 -27.67 -23.24 -5.39
N LYS A 162 -27.13 -23.45 -6.60
CA LYS A 162 -27.63 -24.46 -7.54
C LYS A 162 -26.87 -25.75 -7.33
N TYR A 163 -27.55 -26.77 -6.88
CA TYR A 163 -26.96 -28.11 -6.75
C TYR A 163 -26.85 -28.81 -8.08
N ILE A 164 -25.65 -29.27 -8.41
CA ILE A 164 -25.39 -30.10 -9.61
C ILE A 164 -25.19 -31.53 -9.14
N ALA A 165 -26.24 -32.36 -9.30
CA ALA A 165 -26.28 -33.71 -8.77
C ALA A 165 -25.18 -34.63 -9.34
N ALA A 166 -24.84 -34.48 -10.62
CA ALA A 166 -23.80 -35.27 -11.29
C ALA A 166 -22.40 -35.05 -10.68
N GLU A 167 -22.11 -33.85 -10.20
CA GLU A 167 -20.82 -33.43 -9.65
C GLU A 167 -20.82 -33.43 -8.11
N LYS A 168 -21.98 -33.59 -7.49
CA LYS A 168 -22.21 -33.42 -6.05
C LYS A 168 -21.69 -32.04 -5.54
N THR A 169 -21.83 -31.02 -6.37
CA THR A 169 -21.25 -29.67 -6.16
C THR A 169 -22.37 -28.64 -6.08
N TRP A 170 -22.20 -27.65 -5.24
CA TRP A 170 -23.04 -26.47 -5.12
C TRP A 170 -22.38 -25.31 -5.85
N ASN A 171 -22.99 -24.79 -6.89
CA ASN A 171 -22.59 -23.53 -7.49
C ASN A 171 -23.21 -22.38 -6.69
N LEU A 172 -22.38 -21.53 -6.14
CA LEU A 172 -22.77 -20.36 -5.37
C LEU A 172 -23.02 -19.16 -6.30
N ASP A 173 -22.20 -19.04 -7.33
CA ASP A 173 -22.36 -18.11 -8.46
C ASP A 173 -21.67 -18.68 -9.73
N GLU A 174 -21.44 -17.85 -10.75
CA GLU A 174 -20.78 -18.25 -12.00
C GLU A 174 -19.30 -18.67 -11.83
N LYS A 175 -18.65 -18.26 -10.76
CA LYS A 175 -17.21 -18.45 -10.49
C LYS A 175 -16.91 -19.19 -9.20
N ALA A 176 -17.92 -19.43 -8.36
CA ALA A 176 -17.72 -20.04 -7.04
C ALA A 176 -18.55 -21.31 -6.87
N SER A 177 -17.88 -22.35 -6.41
CA SER A 177 -18.52 -23.64 -6.12
C SER A 177 -18.00 -24.25 -4.83
N VAL A 178 -18.82 -25.10 -4.18
CA VAL A 178 -18.46 -25.85 -2.98
C VAL A 178 -18.96 -27.28 -3.06
N ARG A 179 -18.14 -28.21 -2.58
CA ARG A 179 -18.48 -29.63 -2.44
C ARG A 179 -18.12 -30.08 -1.03
N PHE A 180 -19.02 -30.79 -0.40
CA PHE A 180 -18.78 -31.41 0.91
C PHE A 180 -18.62 -32.91 0.76
N ASN A 181 -17.64 -33.45 1.49
CA ASN A 181 -17.38 -34.88 1.58
C ASN A 181 -17.59 -35.33 3.05
N PRO A 182 -17.84 -36.62 3.30
CA PRO A 182 -17.94 -37.12 4.68
C PRO A 182 -16.68 -36.82 5.52
N GLY A 183 -16.86 -36.71 6.84
CA GLY A 183 -15.74 -36.53 7.77
C GLY A 183 -15.16 -35.11 7.84
N GLY A 184 -15.99 -34.08 7.66
CA GLY A 184 -15.55 -32.67 7.79
C GLY A 184 -14.70 -32.17 6.61
N LYS A 185 -14.67 -32.90 5.50
CA LYS A 185 -13.91 -32.54 4.32
C LYS A 185 -14.73 -31.71 3.33
N GLY A 186 -14.10 -30.75 2.70
CA GLY A 186 -14.72 -29.92 1.67
C GLY A 186 -13.75 -29.48 0.59
N VAL A 187 -14.32 -29.10 -0.56
CA VAL A 187 -13.58 -28.47 -1.65
C VAL A 187 -14.32 -27.21 -2.01
N VAL A 188 -13.62 -26.11 -2.03
CA VAL A 188 -14.15 -24.82 -2.48
C VAL A 188 -13.30 -24.36 -3.67
N ALA A 189 -13.96 -23.92 -4.73
CA ALA A 189 -13.30 -23.32 -5.88
C ALA A 189 -13.87 -21.93 -6.15
N VAL A 190 -13.00 -20.96 -6.43
CA VAL A 190 -13.37 -19.59 -6.81
C VAL A 190 -12.44 -19.12 -7.93
N GLY A 191 -12.98 -18.98 -9.14
CA GLY A 191 -12.15 -18.72 -10.31
C GLY A 191 -11.11 -19.83 -10.49
N ASP A 192 -9.84 -19.44 -10.57
CA ASP A 192 -8.70 -20.34 -10.77
C ASP A 192 -8.09 -20.87 -9.44
N VAL A 193 -8.73 -20.57 -8.30
CA VAL A 193 -8.27 -21.01 -6.98
C VAL A 193 -9.12 -22.14 -6.47
N ARG A 194 -8.46 -23.20 -6.02
CA ARG A 194 -9.06 -24.39 -5.44
C ARG A 194 -8.49 -24.60 -4.04
N VAL A 195 -9.37 -24.88 -3.08
CA VAL A 195 -9.00 -25.26 -1.71
C VAL A 195 -9.68 -26.56 -1.34
N GLU A 196 -8.90 -27.53 -1.02
CA GLU A 196 -9.35 -28.74 -0.34
C GLU A 196 -9.09 -28.59 1.16
N TYR A 197 -10.10 -28.79 2.01
CA TYR A 197 -9.93 -28.63 3.44
C TYR A 197 -10.52 -29.80 4.22
N THR A 198 -10.00 -29.97 5.42
CA THR A 198 -10.55 -30.86 6.45
C THR A 198 -10.69 -30.08 7.75
N VAL A 199 -11.82 -30.20 8.43
CA VAL A 199 -12.06 -29.65 9.76
C VAL A 199 -12.49 -30.78 10.71
N SER A 200 -11.86 -30.83 11.90
CA SER A 200 -12.23 -31.71 13.00
C SER A 200 -12.42 -30.87 14.26
N ALA A 201 -13.54 -31.04 14.95
CA ALA A 201 -13.86 -30.35 16.20
C ALA A 201 -13.38 -31.15 17.43
N GLU A 202 -12.46 -32.07 17.24
CA GLU A 202 -11.81 -32.81 18.33
C GLU A 202 -10.60 -32.05 18.87
N GLU A 203 -10.25 -32.29 20.15
CA GLU A 203 -9.02 -31.76 20.75
C GLU A 203 -7.83 -32.24 19.90
N PRO A 204 -6.99 -31.36 19.39
CA PRO A 204 -5.81 -31.76 18.62
C PRO A 204 -4.86 -32.59 19.51
N ASN A 205 -4.17 -33.54 18.88
CA ASN A 205 -3.03 -34.16 19.56
C ASN A 205 -1.99 -33.05 19.80
N THR A 206 -1.41 -33.02 20.99
CA THR A 206 -0.37 -32.06 21.34
C THR A 206 0.78 -32.23 20.35
N LEU A 207 0.93 -31.31 19.42
CA LEU A 207 2.15 -31.18 18.62
C LEU A 207 3.15 -30.43 19.49
N GLU A 208 4.03 -31.18 20.16
CA GLU A 208 5.24 -30.58 20.75
C GLU A 208 6.18 -30.19 19.62
N TRP A 209 5.84 -29.07 18.91
CA TRP A 209 6.82 -28.47 18.04
C TRP A 209 7.81 -27.70 18.92
N THR A 210 9.07 -28.08 18.83
CA THR A 210 10.17 -27.37 19.48
C THR A 210 11.05 -26.75 18.42
N VAL A 211 11.56 -25.54 18.69
CA VAL A 211 12.54 -24.92 17.81
C VAL A 211 13.75 -25.85 17.69
N PRO A 212 14.12 -26.29 16.48
CA PRO A 212 15.30 -27.14 16.29
C PRO A 212 16.58 -26.45 16.76
N ASP A 213 17.52 -27.22 17.34
CA ASP A 213 18.82 -26.69 17.79
C ASP A 213 19.64 -26.01 16.70
N SER A 214 19.33 -26.28 15.42
CA SER A 214 19.98 -25.65 14.26
C SER A 214 19.46 -24.25 13.93
N PHE A 215 18.38 -23.79 14.57
CA PHE A 215 17.81 -22.49 14.30
C PHE A 215 18.50 -21.41 15.11
N GLU A 216 18.68 -20.26 14.51
CA GLU A 216 18.95 -19.02 15.24
C GLU A 216 17.67 -18.58 15.95
N VAL A 217 17.76 -18.38 17.25
CA VAL A 217 16.63 -17.86 18.06
C VAL A 217 16.89 -16.40 18.36
N VAL A 218 15.98 -15.54 17.88
CA VAL A 218 16.00 -14.09 18.13
C VAL A 218 14.92 -13.77 19.16
N GLU A 219 15.33 -13.34 20.34
CA GLU A 219 14.41 -12.92 21.40
C GLU A 219 13.85 -11.54 21.11
N LEU A 220 12.52 -11.41 21.18
CA LEU A 220 11.78 -10.16 21.05
C LEU A 220 10.87 -9.96 22.26
N GLU A 221 10.52 -8.71 22.55
CA GLU A 221 9.43 -8.42 23.47
C GLU A 221 8.14 -9.07 22.93
N ARG A 222 7.50 -9.93 23.72
CA ARG A 222 6.32 -10.69 23.29
C ARG A 222 5.21 -9.79 22.76
N GLU A 223 4.95 -8.69 23.45
CA GLU A 223 3.94 -7.72 23.01
C GLU A 223 4.26 -7.11 21.65
N GLU A 224 5.54 -6.83 21.38
CA GLU A 224 5.96 -6.31 20.07
C GLU A 224 5.75 -7.34 18.97
N LEU A 225 6.19 -8.59 19.18
CA LEU A 225 6.01 -9.69 18.23
C LEU A 225 4.53 -9.91 17.92
N GLU A 226 3.69 -10.04 18.95
CA GLU A 226 2.25 -10.27 18.78
C GLU A 226 1.55 -9.09 18.13
N ARG A 227 1.91 -7.85 18.50
CA ARG A 227 1.38 -6.63 17.89
C ARG A 227 1.74 -6.56 16.41
N HIS A 228 2.99 -6.86 16.06
CA HIS A 228 3.47 -6.84 14.68
C HIS A 228 2.65 -7.80 13.81
N LEU A 229 2.59 -9.06 14.20
CA LEU A 229 1.87 -10.09 13.45
C LEU A 229 0.37 -9.81 13.37
N SER A 230 -0.27 -9.41 14.48
CA SER A 230 -1.71 -9.15 14.51
C SER A 230 -2.12 -7.96 13.62
N ARG A 231 -1.33 -6.88 13.61
CA ARG A 231 -1.56 -5.72 12.73
C ARG A 231 -1.33 -6.10 11.28
N GLY A 232 -0.27 -6.88 10.99
CA GLY A 232 0.01 -7.42 9.66
C GLY A 232 -1.13 -8.28 9.13
N ILE A 233 -1.63 -9.22 9.92
CA ILE A 233 -2.80 -10.06 9.58
C ILE A 233 -4.01 -9.17 9.32
N ARG A 234 -4.37 -8.29 10.23
CA ARG A 234 -5.53 -7.40 10.06
C ARG A 234 -5.45 -6.60 8.77
N ARG A 235 -4.29 -5.96 8.52
CA ARG A 235 -4.13 -5.13 7.32
C ARG A 235 -4.16 -5.95 6.05
N THR A 236 -3.57 -7.13 6.05
CA THR A 236 -3.66 -8.08 4.92
C THR A 236 -5.11 -8.43 4.60
N LEU A 237 -5.94 -8.68 5.62
CA LEU A 237 -7.37 -8.92 5.43
C LEU A 237 -8.10 -7.75 4.77
N GLU A 238 -7.84 -6.53 5.24
CA GLU A 238 -8.42 -5.30 4.67
C GLU A 238 -8.02 -5.11 3.20
N ILE A 239 -6.78 -5.45 2.84
CA ILE A 239 -6.28 -5.36 1.47
C ILE A 239 -6.92 -6.43 0.56
N LEU A 240 -7.02 -7.65 1.05
CA LEU A 240 -7.55 -8.77 0.28
C LEU A 240 -9.06 -8.70 0.08
N ALA A 241 -9.80 -8.22 1.08
CA ALA A 241 -11.25 -8.15 1.09
C ALA A 241 -11.76 -6.79 1.57
N PRO A 242 -11.43 -5.68 0.88
CA PRO A 242 -11.75 -4.34 1.34
C PRO A 242 -13.25 -4.13 1.45
N SER A 243 -13.67 -3.42 2.52
CA SER A 243 -15.06 -2.97 2.68
C SER A 243 -15.43 -1.94 1.61
N GLU A 244 -16.74 -1.71 1.41
CA GLU A 244 -17.21 -0.62 0.55
C GLU A 244 -16.72 0.76 1.03
N ARG A 245 -16.49 0.91 2.33
CA ARG A 245 -15.91 2.13 2.90
C ARG A 245 -14.46 2.37 2.52
N LEU A 246 -13.67 1.31 2.27
CA LEU A 246 -12.31 1.43 1.74
C LEU A 246 -12.31 1.67 0.23
N LYS A 247 -13.19 0.97 -0.50
CA LYS A 247 -13.32 1.14 -1.96
C LYS A 247 -13.83 2.52 -2.35
N SER A 248 -14.74 3.07 -1.54
CA SER A 248 -15.38 4.38 -1.76
C SER A 248 -15.41 5.14 -0.43
N PRO A 249 -14.32 5.79 -0.03
CA PRO A 249 -14.27 6.58 1.20
C PRO A 249 -15.32 7.68 1.19
N ARG A 250 -15.93 7.95 2.36
CA ARG A 250 -16.84 9.08 2.48
C ARG A 250 -16.06 10.39 2.38
N GLU A 251 -16.50 11.26 1.50
CA GLU A 251 -15.96 12.61 1.36
C GLU A 251 -16.41 13.45 2.56
N LYS A 252 -15.48 13.71 3.47
CA LYS A 252 -15.70 14.54 4.66
C LYS A 252 -14.63 15.63 4.69
N PRO A 253 -14.94 16.83 4.21
CA PRO A 253 -14.05 17.97 4.36
C PRO A 253 -13.89 18.34 5.84
N ALA A 254 -12.74 18.87 6.19
CA ALA A 254 -12.43 19.33 7.54
C ALA A 254 -11.47 20.52 7.48
N VAL A 255 -11.71 21.50 8.37
CA VAL A 255 -10.83 22.66 8.54
C VAL A 255 -10.36 22.66 10.00
N ILE A 256 -9.07 22.81 10.19
CA ILE A 256 -8.43 22.93 11.49
C ILE A 256 -7.40 24.07 11.44
N GLU A 257 -6.81 24.41 12.57
CA GLU A 257 -5.66 25.31 12.60
C GLU A 257 -4.51 24.71 11.75
N ASN A 258 -3.90 25.51 10.90
CA ASN A 258 -2.78 25.15 10.01
C ASN A 258 -3.11 24.08 8.93
N GLY A 259 -4.41 23.73 8.72
CA GLY A 259 -4.72 22.74 7.71
C GLY A 259 -6.18 22.61 7.31
N GLU A 260 -6.37 22.14 6.08
CA GLU A 260 -7.69 21.87 5.52
C GLU A 260 -7.67 20.58 4.70
N LEU A 261 -8.67 19.73 4.89
CA LEU A 261 -8.94 18.56 4.04
C LEU A 261 -10.12 18.89 3.14
N ARG A 262 -9.87 18.84 1.83
CA ARG A 262 -10.88 18.95 0.76
C ARG A 262 -11.02 17.63 0.00
N TRP A 263 -12.15 17.53 -0.70
CA TRP A 263 -12.37 16.47 -1.68
C TRP A 263 -12.68 17.12 -3.03
N VAL A 264 -11.92 16.74 -4.05
CA VAL A 264 -12.08 17.22 -5.41
C VAL A 264 -12.23 16.01 -6.33
N GLU A 265 -13.38 15.86 -6.95
CA GLU A 265 -13.71 14.72 -7.83
C GLU A 265 -13.35 13.35 -7.22
N GLY A 266 -13.63 13.15 -5.93
CA GLY A 266 -13.36 11.90 -5.23
C GLY A 266 -11.92 11.71 -4.76
N GLN A 267 -11.03 12.68 -4.95
CA GLN A 267 -9.66 12.65 -4.46
C GLN A 267 -9.46 13.54 -3.24
N ARG A 268 -8.62 13.09 -2.28
CA ARG A 268 -8.23 13.89 -1.11
C ARG A 268 -7.21 14.94 -1.51
N VAL A 269 -7.47 16.16 -1.07
CA VAL A 269 -6.53 17.28 -1.15
C VAL A 269 -6.36 17.82 0.26
N VAL A 270 -5.12 17.94 0.71
CA VAL A 270 -4.81 18.49 2.03
C VAL A 270 -3.91 19.70 1.88
N LEU A 271 -4.37 20.81 2.44
CA LEU A 271 -3.63 22.06 2.49
C LEU A 271 -3.03 22.20 3.89
N LEU A 272 -1.72 22.44 3.97
CA LEU A 272 -0.96 22.53 5.22
C LEU A 272 -0.11 23.80 5.20
N SER A 273 -0.09 24.55 6.31
CA SER A 273 0.72 25.76 6.41
C SER A 273 1.23 25.99 7.84
N GLY A 274 2.33 26.71 7.98
CA GLY A 274 2.91 27.10 9.25
C GLY A 274 4.32 26.57 9.44
N THR A 275 4.74 26.46 10.70
CA THR A 275 6.02 25.86 11.09
C THR A 275 6.05 24.36 10.76
N PRO A 276 7.23 23.72 10.69
CA PRO A 276 7.31 22.28 10.47
C PRO A 276 6.47 21.47 11.46
N GLU A 277 6.49 21.85 12.74
CA GLU A 277 5.70 21.20 13.79
C GLU A 277 4.19 21.33 13.56
N GLU A 278 3.72 22.52 13.20
CA GLU A 278 2.30 22.79 12.91
C GLU A 278 1.83 21.99 11.69
N VAL A 279 2.65 21.91 10.65
CA VAL A 279 2.39 21.09 9.45
C VAL A 279 2.28 19.61 9.84
N GLY A 280 3.20 19.08 10.66
CA GLY A 280 3.15 17.72 11.17
C GLY A 280 1.89 17.42 11.99
N VAL A 281 1.51 18.33 12.89
CA VAL A 281 0.28 18.23 13.69
C VAL A 281 -0.97 18.25 12.81
N ALA A 282 -1.05 19.18 11.86
CA ALA A 282 -2.19 19.31 10.96
C ALA A 282 -2.33 18.07 10.06
N HIS A 283 -1.23 17.58 9.48
CA HIS A 283 -1.18 16.34 8.71
C HIS A 283 -1.78 15.17 9.52
N ALA A 284 -1.28 14.96 10.75
CA ALA A 284 -1.73 13.89 11.62
C ALA A 284 -3.20 13.99 12.01
N ARG A 285 -3.70 15.19 12.31
CA ARG A 285 -5.10 15.41 12.70
C ARG A 285 -6.07 15.18 11.54
N LEU A 286 -5.74 15.68 10.35
CA LEU A 286 -6.58 15.58 9.16
C LEU A 286 -6.62 14.16 8.58
N LEU A 287 -5.51 13.41 8.66
CA LEU A 287 -5.33 12.13 7.99
C LEU A 287 -4.99 10.97 8.94
N ARG A 288 -5.34 11.08 10.23
CA ARG A 288 -5.01 10.05 11.24
C ARG A 288 -5.31 8.62 10.78
N ARG A 289 -6.49 8.39 10.24
CA ARG A 289 -6.93 7.06 9.82
C ARG A 289 -6.10 6.55 8.64
N GLU A 290 -5.90 7.39 7.67
CA GLU A 290 -5.14 7.09 6.45
C GLU A 290 -3.66 6.86 6.77
N ALA A 291 -3.07 7.70 7.61
CA ALA A 291 -1.68 7.54 8.07
C ALA A 291 -1.47 6.22 8.82
N MET A 292 -2.37 5.87 9.73
CA MET A 292 -2.31 4.58 10.42
C MET A 292 -2.43 3.39 9.47
N LYS A 293 -3.26 3.48 8.41
CA LYS A 293 -3.35 2.44 7.37
C LYS A 293 -2.08 2.35 6.52
N THR A 294 -1.46 3.46 6.21
CA THR A 294 -0.15 3.47 5.50
C THR A 294 0.92 2.79 6.35
N ILE A 295 0.99 3.12 7.64
CA ILE A 295 1.88 2.46 8.61
C ILE A 295 1.60 0.96 8.67
N ASP A 296 0.34 0.55 8.82
CA ASP A 296 -0.04 -0.87 8.85
C ASP A 296 0.31 -1.60 7.55
N SER A 297 0.16 -0.93 6.41
CA SER A 297 0.54 -1.48 5.11
C SER A 297 2.03 -1.74 4.99
N VAL A 298 2.84 -0.72 5.31
CA VAL A 298 4.29 -0.76 5.10
C VAL A 298 5.00 -1.55 6.19
N LEU A 299 4.76 -1.17 7.45
CA LEU A 299 5.58 -1.71 8.55
C LEU A 299 5.11 -3.08 9.01
N TYR A 300 3.82 -3.38 8.90
CA TYR A 300 3.28 -4.62 9.44
C TYR A 300 2.87 -5.63 8.36
N ALA A 301 2.03 -5.27 7.38
CA ALA A 301 1.64 -6.23 6.33
C ALA A 301 2.80 -6.57 5.40
N PHE A 302 3.45 -5.56 4.82
CA PHE A 302 4.63 -5.78 3.99
C PHE A 302 5.81 -6.27 4.83
N GLY A 303 6.02 -5.69 6.03
CA GLY A 303 7.09 -6.09 6.95
C GLY A 303 7.05 -7.58 7.28
N THR A 304 5.88 -8.13 7.63
CA THR A 304 5.72 -9.57 7.88
C THR A 304 6.09 -10.41 6.65
N VAL A 305 5.59 -10.03 5.46
CA VAL A 305 5.92 -10.72 4.21
C VAL A 305 7.41 -10.63 3.90
N ASN A 306 8.04 -9.48 4.12
CA ASN A 306 9.47 -9.30 3.91
C ASN A 306 10.30 -10.15 4.89
N THR A 307 9.91 -10.19 6.16
CA THR A 307 10.53 -11.05 7.18
C THR A 307 10.44 -12.53 6.77
N ILE A 308 9.27 -13.01 6.32
CA ILE A 308 9.11 -14.39 5.81
C ILE A 308 10.04 -14.65 4.61
N ARG A 309 10.19 -13.67 3.72
CA ARG A 309 10.99 -13.81 2.50
C ARG A 309 12.50 -13.79 2.74
N THR A 310 12.96 -12.97 3.67
CA THR A 310 14.39 -12.71 3.90
C THR A 310 14.98 -13.43 5.10
N GLY A 311 14.13 -13.86 6.03
CA GLY A 311 14.55 -14.40 7.32
C GLY A 311 14.99 -13.31 8.32
N ARG A 312 14.95 -12.02 7.96
CA ARG A 312 15.36 -10.89 8.80
C ARG A 312 14.17 -10.14 9.34
N TRP A 313 14.24 -9.68 10.58
CA TRP A 313 13.18 -8.85 11.16
C TRP A 313 13.14 -7.49 10.48
N PHE A 314 12.06 -7.22 9.77
CA PHE A 314 11.97 -6.04 8.91
C PHE A 314 12.16 -4.70 9.65
N LYS A 315 11.71 -4.62 10.89
CA LYS A 315 11.88 -3.40 11.71
C LYS A 315 13.35 -3.11 11.99
N ASP A 316 14.18 -4.14 12.19
CA ASP A 316 15.61 -3.97 12.41
C ASP A 316 16.31 -3.43 11.16
N ASP A 317 15.95 -3.93 9.97
CA ASP A 317 16.47 -3.39 8.70
C ASP A 317 16.14 -1.90 8.54
N LEU A 318 14.91 -1.48 8.93
CA LEU A 318 14.52 -0.07 8.88
C LEU A 318 15.22 0.80 9.94
N ASN A 319 15.43 0.27 11.13
CA ASN A 319 16.17 0.97 12.20
C ASN A 319 17.63 1.18 11.79
N ASP A 320 18.28 0.17 11.21
CA ASP A 320 19.63 0.26 10.69
C ASP A 320 19.72 1.28 9.53
N ALA A 321 18.76 1.26 8.62
CA ALA A 321 18.66 2.25 7.56
C ALA A 321 18.50 3.66 8.12
N TYR A 322 17.58 3.87 9.07
CA TYR A 322 17.34 5.17 9.68
C TYR A 322 18.57 5.69 10.45
N ALA A 323 19.27 4.84 11.18
CA ALA A 323 20.48 5.22 11.90
C ALA A 323 21.55 5.82 10.97
N ARG A 324 21.69 5.29 9.75
CA ARG A 324 22.63 5.78 8.73
C ARG A 324 22.12 7.02 7.99
N LEU A 325 20.82 7.08 7.72
CA LEU A 325 20.16 8.17 6.98
C LEU A 325 19.95 9.42 7.84
N SER A 326 19.64 9.25 9.14
CA SER A 326 19.20 10.33 10.03
C SER A 326 20.20 11.50 10.18
N PRO A 327 21.54 11.31 10.13
CA PRO A 327 22.47 12.44 10.15
C PRO A 327 22.32 13.39 8.96
N HIS A 328 21.72 12.92 7.86
CA HIS A 328 21.55 13.66 6.62
C HIS A 328 20.14 14.23 6.44
N ILE A 329 19.20 13.93 7.35
CA ILE A 329 17.84 14.49 7.33
C ILE A 329 17.86 15.88 7.96
N PRO A 330 17.31 16.93 7.28
CA PRO A 330 17.19 18.27 7.83
C PRO A 330 16.43 18.29 9.17
N GLU A 331 16.84 19.18 10.07
CA GLU A 331 16.28 19.25 11.43
C GLU A 331 14.80 19.65 11.45
N ASP A 332 14.38 20.49 10.51
CA ASP A 332 12.97 20.87 10.32
C ASP A 332 12.10 19.67 9.90
N HIS A 333 12.59 18.80 9.02
CA HIS A 333 11.88 17.56 8.65
C HIS A 333 11.78 16.57 9.83
N LYS A 334 12.82 16.52 10.69
CA LYS A 334 12.76 15.71 11.92
C LYS A 334 11.72 16.24 12.90
N ARG A 335 11.62 17.56 13.07
CA ARG A 335 10.62 18.19 13.93
C ARG A 335 9.21 17.96 13.42
N GLU A 336 8.98 18.07 12.11
CA GLU A 336 7.69 17.74 11.49
C GLU A 336 7.31 16.27 11.73
N THR A 337 8.24 15.33 11.51
CA THR A 337 8.03 13.90 11.76
C THR A 337 7.72 13.62 13.24
N ALA A 338 8.42 14.27 14.16
CA ALA A 338 8.20 14.10 15.60
C ALA A 338 6.81 14.61 16.03
N ALA A 339 6.43 15.81 15.57
CA ALA A 339 5.12 16.39 15.87
C ALA A 339 3.96 15.55 15.28
N MET A 340 4.17 14.98 14.08
CA MET A 340 3.22 14.05 13.47
C MET A 340 3.09 12.77 14.30
N ALA A 341 4.20 12.14 14.72
CA ALA A 341 4.20 10.93 15.52
C ALA A 341 3.51 11.13 16.88
N GLU A 342 3.84 12.20 17.60
CA GLU A 342 3.19 12.56 18.86
C GLU A 342 1.68 12.73 18.69
N THR A 343 1.26 13.47 17.66
CA THR A 343 -0.17 13.71 17.38
C THR A 343 -0.89 12.41 17.00
N LEU A 344 -0.26 11.51 16.26
CA LEU A 344 -0.79 10.18 15.96
C LEU A 344 -0.81 9.28 17.21
N GLY A 345 -0.05 9.59 18.26
CA GLY A 345 0.10 8.75 19.45
C GLY A 345 0.83 7.44 19.13
N ILE A 346 1.87 7.50 18.33
CA ILE A 346 2.72 6.37 17.94
C ILE A 346 4.17 6.64 18.35
N ASP A 347 4.95 5.57 18.47
CA ASP A 347 6.39 5.68 18.67
C ASP A 347 7.03 6.39 17.47
N ILE A 348 7.95 7.29 17.74
CA ILE A 348 8.61 8.11 16.70
C ILE A 348 9.32 7.24 15.66
N GLU A 349 9.88 6.10 16.07
CA GLU A 349 10.56 5.16 15.21
C GLU A 349 9.64 4.62 14.08
N LEU A 350 8.34 4.49 14.34
CA LEU A 350 7.38 4.06 13.32
C LEU A 350 7.20 5.13 12.23
N ALA A 351 7.12 6.41 12.62
CA ALA A 351 7.03 7.50 11.66
C ALA A 351 8.34 7.68 10.88
N GLN A 352 9.48 7.53 11.55
CA GLN A 352 10.80 7.55 10.93
C GLN A 352 10.99 6.41 9.94
N ALA A 353 10.66 5.18 10.33
CA ALA A 353 10.72 4.00 9.48
C ALA A 353 9.83 4.15 8.23
N LEU A 354 8.61 4.66 8.37
CA LEU A 354 7.74 4.94 7.23
C LEU A 354 8.38 5.92 6.24
N ASN A 355 9.09 6.94 6.73
CA ASN A 355 9.66 7.99 5.89
C ASN A 355 10.98 7.60 5.21
N VAL A 356 11.61 6.49 5.59
CA VAL A 356 12.82 5.95 4.92
C VAL A 356 12.52 4.72 4.05
N PHE A 357 11.29 4.24 4.05
CA PHE A 357 10.86 3.04 3.31
C PHE A 357 10.94 3.13 1.75
N PRO A 358 10.93 4.28 1.06
CA PRO A 358 10.69 4.35 -0.40
C PRO A 358 11.85 3.88 -1.29
N GLU A 359 12.38 2.66 -1.14
CA GLU A 359 13.63 2.30 -1.86
C GLU A 359 13.54 1.18 -2.91
N LEU A 360 12.33 0.75 -3.39
CA LEU A 360 12.19 -0.36 -4.36
C LEU A 360 11.11 -0.09 -5.41
N PHE A 361 11.36 0.81 -6.39
CA PHE A 361 10.35 1.22 -7.37
C PHE A 361 10.66 0.83 -8.82
N HIS A 362 9.60 0.60 -9.63
CA HIS A 362 9.65 0.54 -11.09
C HIS A 362 8.73 1.63 -11.66
N CYS A 363 9.31 2.64 -12.24
CA CYS A 363 8.58 3.83 -12.64
C CYS A 363 8.87 4.22 -14.09
N SER A 364 8.15 5.22 -14.58
CA SER A 364 8.43 5.88 -15.84
C SER A 364 8.26 7.39 -15.70
N GLY A 365 9.02 8.17 -16.46
CA GLY A 365 8.91 9.61 -16.49
C GLY A 365 9.30 10.17 -17.85
N PHE A 366 8.77 11.33 -18.18
CA PHE A 366 9.14 12.07 -19.38
C PHE A 366 8.95 13.57 -19.18
N ALA A 367 9.68 14.36 -19.94
CA ALA A 367 9.35 15.74 -20.23
C ALA A 367 9.38 15.97 -21.73
N VAL A 368 8.40 16.69 -22.25
CA VAL A 368 8.27 17.07 -23.66
C VAL A 368 7.92 18.56 -23.74
N PHE A 369 8.56 19.30 -24.65
CA PHE A 369 8.40 20.74 -24.72
C PHE A 369 8.81 21.29 -26.12
N ASP A 370 8.74 22.59 -26.31
CA ASP A 370 9.12 23.28 -27.57
C ASP A 370 8.58 22.57 -28.81
N SER A 371 9.46 22.12 -29.72
CA SER A 371 9.06 21.50 -30.98
C SER A 371 8.41 20.11 -30.81
N ALA A 372 8.44 19.51 -29.65
CA ALA A 372 7.78 18.23 -29.39
C ALA A 372 6.28 18.38 -29.11
N THR A 373 5.84 19.55 -28.63
CA THR A 373 4.46 19.83 -28.25
C THR A 373 3.76 20.72 -29.29
N ALA A 374 2.44 20.78 -29.23
CA ALA A 374 1.63 21.48 -30.21
C ALA A 374 1.80 23.02 -30.15
N ASP A 375 2.04 23.55 -28.96
CA ASP A 375 2.12 24.99 -28.66
C ASP A 375 3.42 25.42 -27.95
N GLY A 376 4.39 24.49 -27.82
CA GLY A 376 5.65 24.73 -27.11
C GLY A 376 5.56 24.53 -25.60
N THR A 377 4.38 24.26 -25.05
CA THR A 377 4.17 24.03 -23.59
C THR A 377 4.95 22.84 -23.11
N LEU A 378 5.63 22.98 -21.94
CA LEU A 378 6.29 21.89 -21.28
C LEU A 378 5.28 21.04 -20.50
N TYR A 379 5.25 19.75 -20.81
CA TYR A 379 4.54 18.72 -20.08
C TYR A 379 5.54 17.75 -19.43
N HIS A 380 5.46 17.60 -18.11
CA HIS A 380 6.26 16.64 -17.35
C HIS A 380 5.37 15.55 -16.78
N GLY A 381 5.50 14.34 -17.29
CA GLY A 381 4.71 13.18 -16.88
C GLY A 381 5.47 12.25 -15.97
N ARG A 382 4.81 11.78 -14.92
CA ARG A 382 5.32 10.85 -13.90
C ARG A 382 4.37 9.69 -13.71
N VAL A 383 4.88 8.46 -13.82
CA VAL A 383 4.14 7.20 -13.62
C VAL A 383 4.78 6.45 -12.45
N LEU A 384 4.08 6.34 -11.33
CA LEU A 384 4.51 5.57 -10.17
C LEU A 384 3.91 4.16 -10.23
N ASP A 385 4.72 3.19 -10.61
CA ASP A 385 4.36 1.78 -10.60
C ASP A 385 4.87 1.13 -9.31
N TYR A 386 4.05 1.16 -8.28
CA TYR A 386 4.42 0.67 -6.96
C TYR A 386 3.31 -0.17 -6.34
N MET A 387 3.58 -0.80 -5.22
CA MET A 387 2.80 -1.85 -4.56
C MET A 387 1.35 -1.47 -4.19
N THR A 388 0.42 -1.44 -5.16
CA THR A 388 -1.02 -1.42 -4.84
C THR A 388 -1.44 -2.66 -4.03
N THR A 389 -0.65 -3.72 -4.09
CA THR A 389 -0.89 -4.99 -3.37
C THR A 389 -0.75 -4.90 -1.86
N ILE A 390 -0.10 -3.86 -1.33
CA ILE A 390 -0.02 -3.61 0.12
C ILE A 390 -0.99 -2.53 0.59
N GLY A 391 -1.87 -2.03 -0.27
CA GLY A 391 -2.95 -1.14 0.12
C GLY A 391 -2.56 0.33 0.29
N LEU A 392 -1.46 0.80 -0.31
CA LEU A 392 -1.01 2.19 -0.21
C LEU A 392 -2.02 3.20 -0.79
N GLN A 393 -2.83 2.77 -1.78
CA GLN A 393 -3.88 3.60 -2.36
C GLN A 393 -4.90 4.13 -1.34
N ASP A 394 -5.04 3.48 -0.18
CA ASP A 394 -5.92 3.96 0.89
C ASP A 394 -5.44 5.26 1.53
N GLY A 395 -4.12 5.51 1.50
CA GLY A 395 -3.47 6.71 2.00
C GLY A 395 -3.22 7.79 0.93
N ALA A 396 -3.55 7.53 -0.35
CA ALA A 396 -3.28 8.46 -1.44
C ALA A 396 -3.91 9.84 -1.19
N THR A 397 -3.10 10.89 -1.32
CA THR A 397 -3.49 12.28 -1.00
C THR A 397 -2.62 13.24 -1.80
N THR A 398 -3.23 14.26 -2.37
CA THR A 398 -2.52 15.41 -2.95
C THR A 398 -2.35 16.46 -1.85
N PHE A 399 -1.12 16.75 -1.49
CA PHE A 399 -0.78 17.75 -0.47
C PHE A 399 -0.39 19.07 -1.15
N VAL A 400 -0.85 20.18 -0.60
CA VAL A 400 -0.32 21.52 -0.85
C VAL A 400 0.31 21.97 0.46
N VAL A 401 1.60 22.19 0.44
CA VAL A 401 2.39 22.44 1.65
C VAL A 401 3.06 23.82 1.55
N ALA A 402 2.85 24.66 2.55
CA ALA A 402 3.42 25.99 2.66
C ALA A 402 4.12 26.12 4.03
N VAL A 403 5.34 25.58 4.14
CA VAL A 403 6.17 25.72 5.34
C VAL A 403 6.74 27.15 5.40
N GLU A 404 6.76 27.74 6.57
CA GLU A 404 7.31 29.10 6.78
C GLU A 404 8.76 29.22 6.28
N GLY A 405 9.00 30.23 5.46
CA GLY A 405 10.33 30.50 4.89
C GLY A 405 10.78 29.57 3.75
N LYS A 406 9.90 28.70 3.28
CA LYS A 406 10.14 27.76 2.16
C LYS A 406 9.28 28.08 0.95
N GLN A 407 9.65 27.52 -0.21
CA GLN A 407 8.77 27.54 -1.39
C GLN A 407 7.54 26.66 -1.14
N PRO A 408 6.31 27.16 -1.36
CA PRO A 408 5.14 26.30 -1.36
C PRO A 408 5.16 25.31 -2.51
N PHE A 409 4.60 24.13 -2.30
CA PHE A 409 4.61 23.07 -3.31
C PHE A 409 3.38 22.16 -3.23
N VAL A 410 3.07 21.51 -4.35
CA VAL A 410 2.17 20.38 -4.42
C VAL A 410 2.97 19.08 -4.41
N ASN A 411 2.55 18.12 -3.57
CA ASN A 411 3.14 16.79 -3.44
C ASN A 411 2.06 15.72 -3.66
N VAL A 412 2.24 14.83 -4.63
CA VAL A 412 1.37 13.67 -4.83
C VAL A 412 1.94 12.53 -4.00
N GLY A 413 1.35 12.30 -2.84
CA GLY A 413 1.93 11.46 -1.80
C GLY A 413 0.89 10.62 -1.04
N TYR A 414 1.28 10.22 0.17
CA TYR A 414 0.52 9.29 1.00
C TYR A 414 0.49 9.78 2.44
N ALA A 415 -0.66 9.62 3.08
CA ALA A 415 -0.82 9.99 4.49
C ALA A 415 0.23 9.33 5.40
N GLY A 416 0.84 10.11 6.27
CA GLY A 416 1.94 9.68 7.14
C GLY A 416 3.35 9.78 6.53
N PHE A 417 3.45 10.02 5.22
CA PHE A 417 4.69 10.19 4.50
C PHE A 417 4.93 11.67 4.19
N ILE A 418 5.99 12.26 4.72
CA ILE A 418 6.31 13.68 4.56
C ILE A 418 7.28 13.97 3.41
N GLY A 419 8.01 12.96 2.95
CA GLY A 419 8.91 13.06 1.80
C GLY A 419 8.17 13.30 0.49
N SER A 420 8.92 13.50 -0.60
CA SER A 420 8.35 13.63 -1.94
C SER A 420 8.98 12.61 -2.90
N VAL A 421 8.17 12.08 -3.80
CA VAL A 421 8.60 11.28 -4.95
C VAL A 421 8.02 11.85 -6.26
N THR A 422 7.07 12.80 -6.13
CA THR A 422 6.31 13.40 -7.23
C THR A 422 5.78 14.75 -6.79
N GLY A 423 6.30 15.85 -7.31
CA GLY A 423 5.86 17.17 -6.86
C GLY A 423 6.24 18.30 -7.79
N MET A 424 5.62 19.47 -7.53
CA MET A 424 5.90 20.73 -8.23
C MET A 424 5.77 21.88 -7.24
N ASN A 425 6.71 22.83 -7.26
CA ASN A 425 6.65 24.01 -6.40
C ASN A 425 6.07 25.24 -7.11
N ALA A 426 5.77 26.27 -6.33
CA ALA A 426 5.23 27.53 -6.82
C ALA A 426 6.20 28.30 -7.72
N ALA A 427 7.50 27.99 -7.70
CA ALA A 427 8.48 28.53 -8.62
C ALA A 427 8.47 27.84 -9.99
N GLY A 428 7.59 26.88 -10.24
CA GLY A 428 7.47 26.15 -11.50
C GLY A 428 8.51 25.05 -11.71
N ILE A 429 9.12 24.55 -10.64
CA ILE A 429 10.01 23.37 -10.67
C ILE A 429 9.17 22.12 -10.42
N SER A 430 9.22 21.15 -11.33
CA SER A 430 8.56 19.86 -11.16
C SER A 430 9.56 18.71 -11.17
N LEU A 431 9.33 17.73 -10.30
CA LEU A 431 10.23 16.62 -10.00
C LEU A 431 9.47 15.30 -10.02
N GLY A 432 10.06 14.28 -10.66
CA GLY A 432 9.56 12.90 -10.67
C GLY A 432 10.73 11.93 -10.50
N GLU A 433 10.63 11.05 -9.50
CA GLU A 433 11.65 10.05 -9.19
C GLU A 433 11.31 8.71 -9.84
N MET A 434 12.32 7.92 -10.16
CA MET A 434 12.21 6.53 -10.61
C MET A 434 13.27 5.70 -9.91
N GLY A 435 12.86 4.62 -9.24
CA GLY A 435 13.76 3.76 -8.49
C GLY A 435 14.75 2.98 -9.36
N GLY A 436 15.90 2.72 -8.80
CA GLY A 436 17.00 1.95 -9.38
C GLY A 436 17.34 0.71 -8.54
N ARG A 437 18.58 0.63 -8.08
CA ARG A 437 19.17 -0.46 -7.31
C ARG A 437 20.02 0.10 -6.15
N GLY A 438 20.76 -0.76 -5.45
CA GLY A 438 21.72 -0.31 -4.45
C GLY A 438 21.14 -0.27 -3.05
N GLU A 439 20.12 -1.08 -2.75
CA GLU A 439 19.63 -1.28 -1.38
C GLU A 439 20.81 -1.48 -0.41
N GLY A 440 20.79 -0.76 0.71
CA GLY A 440 21.89 -0.76 1.69
C GLY A 440 22.92 0.36 1.53
N GLN A 441 22.90 1.15 0.45
CA GLN A 441 23.75 2.32 0.28
C GLN A 441 23.09 3.57 0.90
N TRP A 442 23.04 3.62 2.23
CA TRP A 442 22.22 4.61 2.99
C TRP A 442 23.03 5.74 3.64
N ASP A 443 24.29 5.95 3.25
CA ASP A 443 25.15 6.98 3.85
C ASP A 443 25.00 8.33 3.10
N GLY A 444 23.78 8.87 3.10
CA GLY A 444 23.45 10.11 2.41
C GLY A 444 22.06 10.64 2.73
N VAL A 445 21.67 11.71 2.06
CA VAL A 445 20.32 12.28 2.18
C VAL A 445 19.32 11.30 1.57
N PRO A 446 18.29 10.86 2.35
CA PRO A 446 17.25 9.98 1.78
C PRO A 446 16.64 10.59 0.52
N MET A 447 16.41 9.78 -0.51
CA MET A 447 15.92 10.25 -1.81
C MET A 447 14.67 11.12 -1.68
N ALA A 448 13.67 10.68 -0.93
CA ALA A 448 12.43 11.43 -0.76
C ALA A 448 12.61 12.75 0.02
N THR A 449 13.59 12.80 0.93
CA THR A 449 14.01 14.03 1.62
C THR A 449 14.70 14.98 0.65
N LEU A 450 15.59 14.48 -0.22
CA LEU A 450 16.30 15.30 -1.20
C LEU A 450 15.33 15.90 -2.22
N MET A 451 14.36 15.11 -2.69
CA MET A 451 13.28 15.59 -3.56
C MET A 451 12.45 16.70 -2.89
N ARG A 452 12.05 16.51 -1.63
CA ARG A 452 11.30 17.51 -0.89
C ARG A 452 12.12 18.78 -0.69
N ARG A 453 13.40 18.68 -0.34
CA ARG A 453 14.32 19.83 -0.24
C ARG A 453 14.36 20.64 -1.54
N ALA A 454 14.44 19.98 -2.69
CA ALA A 454 14.42 20.68 -3.96
C ALA A 454 13.12 21.45 -4.20
N LEU A 455 11.96 20.89 -3.81
CA LEU A 455 10.68 21.59 -3.88
C LEU A 455 10.61 22.81 -2.92
N GLU A 456 11.22 22.71 -1.75
CA GLU A 456 11.23 23.74 -0.72
C GLU A 456 12.30 24.83 -0.95
N GLU A 457 13.44 24.48 -1.53
CA GLU A 457 14.65 25.32 -1.53
C GLU A 457 15.00 25.85 -2.92
N CYS A 458 14.63 25.18 -4.03
CA CYS A 458 15.06 25.51 -5.37
C CYS A 458 14.00 26.32 -6.15
N THR A 459 14.48 27.32 -6.90
CA THR A 459 13.64 28.16 -7.76
C THR A 459 14.03 28.04 -9.24
N SER A 460 15.06 27.28 -9.58
CA SER A 460 15.52 27.05 -10.95
C SER A 460 16.03 25.62 -11.14
N LEU A 461 15.99 25.12 -12.39
CA LEU A 461 16.54 23.82 -12.76
C LEU A 461 18.03 23.70 -12.39
N LYS A 462 18.77 24.79 -12.56
CA LYS A 462 20.20 24.84 -12.21
C LYS A 462 20.41 24.61 -10.70
N GLU A 463 19.59 25.22 -9.84
CA GLU A 463 19.67 25.00 -8.39
C GLU A 463 19.36 23.55 -8.04
N VAL A 464 18.36 22.93 -8.68
CA VAL A 464 18.07 21.51 -8.47
C VAL A 464 19.27 20.64 -8.85
N MET A 465 19.85 20.85 -10.04
CA MET A 465 21.03 20.10 -10.48
C MET A 465 22.19 20.26 -9.48
N THR A 466 22.46 21.49 -9.05
CA THR A 466 23.52 21.79 -8.06
C THR A 466 23.24 21.09 -6.71
N LEU A 467 21.99 21.07 -6.26
CA LEU A 467 21.61 20.37 -5.04
C LEU A 467 21.93 18.87 -5.12
N TRP A 468 21.67 18.21 -6.25
CA TRP A 468 22.03 16.80 -6.45
C TRP A 468 23.53 16.58 -6.57
N GLU A 469 24.27 17.48 -7.24
CA GLU A 469 25.73 17.37 -7.35
C GLU A 469 26.45 17.51 -6.01
N THR A 470 25.95 18.39 -5.13
CA THR A 470 26.61 18.73 -3.86
C THR A 470 26.14 17.92 -2.66
N SER A 471 24.98 17.24 -2.75
CA SER A 471 24.44 16.42 -1.67
C SER A 471 25.02 15.01 -1.68
N PRO A 472 25.36 14.42 -0.53
CA PRO A 472 25.61 13.00 -0.45
C PRO A 472 24.30 12.27 -0.78
N ARG A 473 24.34 11.37 -1.74
CA ARG A 473 23.16 10.63 -2.26
C ARG A 473 23.16 9.20 -1.74
N THR A 474 21.99 8.59 -1.77
CA THR A 474 21.77 7.18 -1.41
C THR A 474 21.42 6.38 -2.65
N CYS A 475 21.67 5.08 -2.66
CA CYS A 475 21.23 4.11 -3.66
C CYS A 475 21.37 4.58 -5.13
N GLU A 476 20.78 3.86 -6.08
CA GLU A 476 20.67 4.25 -7.49
C GLU A 476 19.25 4.76 -7.76
N TYR A 477 19.13 6.00 -8.22
CA TYR A 477 17.85 6.59 -8.60
C TYR A 477 17.94 7.33 -9.92
N TYR A 478 16.81 7.41 -10.58
CA TYR A 478 16.62 8.16 -11.80
C TYR A 478 15.57 9.24 -11.59
N TYR A 479 15.71 10.37 -12.28
CA TYR A 479 14.78 11.49 -12.14
C TYR A 479 14.52 12.17 -13.48
N VAL A 480 13.34 12.79 -13.59
CA VAL A 480 13.10 13.88 -14.53
C VAL A 480 12.90 15.15 -13.72
N PHE A 481 13.67 16.18 -14.03
CA PHE A 481 13.51 17.52 -13.48
C PHE A 481 13.11 18.47 -14.60
N ALA A 482 12.18 19.39 -14.31
CA ALA A 482 11.74 20.38 -15.29
C ALA A 482 11.49 21.73 -14.64
N ASP A 483 11.72 22.79 -15.40
CA ASP A 483 11.51 24.20 -15.03
C ASP A 483 10.57 24.87 -16.05
N GLY A 484 9.37 25.21 -15.58
CA GLY A 484 8.34 25.85 -16.42
C GLY A 484 8.66 27.28 -16.81
N LYS A 485 9.58 27.99 -16.11
CA LYS A 485 9.95 29.36 -16.42
C LYS A 485 10.91 29.43 -17.60
N THR A 486 11.86 28.49 -17.66
CA THR A 486 12.84 28.43 -18.76
C THR A 486 12.43 27.50 -19.89
N ASN A 487 11.36 26.71 -19.65
CA ASN A 487 10.87 25.67 -20.55
C ASN A 487 11.93 24.58 -20.81
N GLU A 488 12.64 24.17 -19.76
CA GLU A 488 13.77 23.23 -19.85
C GLU A 488 13.50 22.00 -18.98
N ALA A 489 14.08 20.88 -19.37
CA ALA A 489 14.06 19.64 -18.59
C ALA A 489 15.34 18.83 -18.75
N VAL A 490 15.63 18.00 -17.77
CA VAL A 490 16.77 17.09 -17.77
C VAL A 490 16.40 15.73 -17.15
N GLY A 491 16.91 14.66 -17.74
CA GLY A 491 16.94 13.34 -17.13
C GLY A 491 18.17 13.19 -16.25
N VAL A 492 18.05 12.44 -15.16
CA VAL A 492 19.16 12.25 -14.22
C VAL A 492 19.29 10.76 -13.89
N ALA A 493 20.53 10.28 -13.90
CA ALA A 493 20.93 9.01 -13.29
C ALA A 493 21.91 9.31 -12.16
N ALA A 494 21.57 8.91 -10.94
CA ALA A 494 22.35 9.23 -9.75
C ALA A 494 22.60 7.98 -8.90
N THR A 495 23.84 7.83 -8.46
CA THR A 495 24.28 6.86 -7.44
C THR A 495 24.96 7.62 -6.31
N PRO A 496 25.35 6.99 -5.20
CA PRO A 496 26.18 7.65 -4.19
C PRO A 496 27.47 8.24 -4.76
N GLU A 497 28.09 7.56 -5.73
CA GLU A 497 29.42 7.91 -6.28
C GLU A 497 29.35 8.76 -7.54
N SER A 498 28.24 8.71 -8.29
CA SER A 498 28.16 9.33 -9.63
C SER A 498 26.82 10.02 -9.87
N ILE A 499 26.86 11.00 -10.78
CA ILE A 499 25.67 11.62 -11.31
C ILE A 499 25.86 11.89 -12.81
N GLU A 500 24.82 11.62 -13.60
CA GLU A 500 24.79 11.88 -15.03
C GLU A 500 23.50 12.64 -15.37
N PHE A 501 23.66 13.73 -16.11
CA PHE A 501 22.54 14.51 -16.65
C PHE A 501 22.34 14.20 -18.13
N VAL A 502 21.12 13.76 -18.48
CA VAL A 502 20.74 13.43 -19.85
C VAL A 502 19.90 14.57 -20.43
N HIS A 503 20.49 15.34 -21.33
CA HIS A 503 19.81 16.48 -21.94
C HIS A 503 18.92 16.05 -23.13
N PRO A 504 17.88 16.83 -23.45
CA PRO A 504 17.00 16.59 -24.60
C PRO A 504 17.78 16.43 -25.90
N GLY A 505 17.42 15.45 -26.73
CA GLY A 505 18.13 15.16 -27.98
C GLY A 505 19.45 14.40 -27.82
N GLN A 506 19.97 14.24 -26.61
CA GLN A 506 21.19 13.48 -26.34
C GLN A 506 20.93 11.97 -26.43
N ALA A 507 21.81 11.28 -27.16
CA ALA A 507 21.81 9.82 -27.16
C ALA A 507 22.41 9.29 -25.85
N HIS A 508 21.81 8.21 -25.32
CA HIS A 508 22.28 7.58 -24.11
C HIS A 508 22.27 6.05 -24.29
N GLU A 509 23.28 5.35 -23.75
CA GLU A 509 23.48 3.91 -23.97
C GLU A 509 22.22 3.10 -23.60
N ARG A 510 21.64 3.36 -22.44
CA ARG A 510 20.46 2.62 -21.94
C ARG A 510 19.12 3.15 -22.47
N LEU A 511 19.06 4.42 -22.91
CA LEU A 511 17.82 5.05 -23.36
C LEU A 511 17.70 5.12 -24.89
N GLY A 512 18.77 4.82 -25.61
CA GLY A 512 18.85 4.87 -27.07
C GLY A 512 19.06 6.29 -27.63
N PRO A 513 18.80 6.51 -28.94
CA PRO A 513 18.97 7.80 -29.60
C PRO A 513 18.11 8.88 -28.94
N GLY A 514 18.64 10.10 -28.79
CA GLY A 514 17.88 11.23 -28.24
C GLY A 514 16.63 11.55 -29.06
N ILE A 515 15.66 12.17 -28.43
CA ILE A 515 14.48 12.76 -29.07
C ILE A 515 14.56 14.26 -28.86
N LYS A 516 14.46 15.04 -29.94
CA LYS A 516 14.55 16.49 -29.84
C LYS A 516 13.45 17.04 -28.93
N ASP A 517 13.83 17.97 -28.07
CA ASP A 517 12.93 18.63 -27.10
C ASP A 517 12.11 17.65 -26.25
N ALA A 518 12.74 16.49 -25.93
CA ALA A 518 12.15 15.48 -25.08
C ALA A 518 13.20 14.73 -24.24
N VAL A 519 12.83 14.41 -23.00
CA VAL A 519 13.50 13.49 -22.10
C VAL A 519 12.55 12.34 -21.82
N VAL A 520 13.00 11.09 -21.95
CA VAL A 520 12.16 9.90 -21.74
C VAL A 520 12.94 8.87 -20.94
N LEU A 521 12.45 8.56 -19.75
CA LEU A 521 13.04 7.60 -18.82
C LEU A 521 12.06 6.48 -18.49
N SER A 522 12.49 5.25 -18.67
CA SER A 522 11.77 4.02 -18.29
C SER A 522 12.70 2.83 -18.50
N ALA A 523 12.19 1.60 -18.43
CA ALA A 523 12.95 0.39 -18.66
C ALA A 523 12.22 -0.62 -19.56
N GLY A 524 12.98 -1.41 -20.35
CA GLY A 524 12.48 -2.50 -21.17
C GLY A 524 11.39 -2.07 -22.16
N SER A 525 10.39 -2.90 -22.38
CA SER A 525 9.31 -2.65 -23.34
C SER A 525 8.49 -1.39 -23.05
N ARG A 526 8.45 -0.94 -21.80
CA ARG A 526 7.78 0.30 -21.41
C ARG A 526 8.52 1.53 -21.96
N LEU A 527 9.86 1.52 -21.90
CA LEU A 527 10.70 2.54 -22.51
C LEU A 527 10.47 2.60 -24.03
N GLU A 528 10.50 1.45 -24.70
CA GLU A 528 10.27 1.35 -26.14
C GLU A 528 8.89 1.91 -26.53
N THR A 529 7.86 1.54 -25.78
CA THR A 529 6.50 2.02 -25.99
C THR A 529 6.39 3.54 -25.80
N LEU A 530 6.93 4.07 -24.69
CA LEU A 530 6.86 5.50 -24.39
C LEU A 530 7.62 6.32 -25.45
N ARG A 531 8.82 5.86 -25.82
CA ARG A 531 9.62 6.50 -26.89
C ARG A 531 8.90 6.48 -28.24
N SER A 532 8.27 5.36 -28.59
CA SER A 532 7.50 5.22 -29.83
C SER A 532 6.33 6.22 -29.85
N ARG A 533 5.57 6.30 -28.75
CA ARG A 533 4.45 7.23 -28.60
C ARG A 533 4.90 8.70 -28.71
N VAL A 534 5.99 9.08 -28.04
CA VAL A 534 6.55 10.44 -28.12
C VAL A 534 6.97 10.78 -29.55
N LYS A 535 7.64 9.86 -30.25
CA LYS A 535 8.04 10.07 -31.66
C LYS A 535 6.84 10.16 -32.59
N GLU A 536 5.84 9.29 -32.44
CA GLU A 536 4.61 9.30 -33.26
C GLU A 536 3.84 10.61 -33.14
N ARG A 537 3.81 11.19 -31.93
CA ARG A 537 3.07 12.41 -31.63
C ARG A 537 3.91 13.66 -31.58
N HIS A 538 5.21 13.58 -31.87
CA HIS A 538 6.13 14.72 -31.85
C HIS A 538 5.60 15.89 -32.69
N GLY A 539 5.61 17.09 -32.12
CA GLY A 539 5.04 18.31 -32.71
C GLY A 539 3.52 18.45 -32.58
N ARG A 540 2.86 17.49 -31.94
CA ARG A 540 1.39 17.48 -31.76
C ARG A 540 0.99 17.07 -30.36
N ILE A 541 1.94 16.97 -29.42
CA ILE A 541 1.64 16.61 -28.05
C ILE A 541 0.97 17.79 -27.38
N ASP A 542 -0.25 17.60 -26.98
CA ASP A 542 -1.06 18.44 -26.11
C ASP A 542 -1.27 17.75 -24.77
N GLU A 543 -2.07 18.32 -23.90
CA GLU A 543 -2.35 17.83 -22.57
C GLU A 543 -2.98 16.43 -22.58
N GLU A 544 -3.99 16.20 -23.43
CA GLU A 544 -4.66 14.90 -23.56
C GLU A 544 -3.68 13.83 -24.07
N THR A 545 -2.87 14.18 -25.06
CA THR A 545 -1.83 13.30 -25.60
C THR A 545 -0.76 13.01 -24.53
N ALA A 546 -0.36 13.99 -23.73
CA ALA A 546 0.61 13.80 -22.65
C ALA A 546 0.07 12.84 -21.56
N ILE A 547 -1.22 12.93 -21.21
CA ILE A 547 -1.89 11.95 -20.35
C ILE A 547 -1.88 10.55 -20.99
N TRP A 548 -2.20 10.46 -22.29
CA TRP A 548 -2.18 9.19 -23.02
C TRP A 548 -0.78 8.55 -23.06
N LEU A 549 0.31 9.33 -23.09
CA LEU A 549 1.67 8.77 -23.02
C LEU A 549 1.86 7.90 -21.77
N MET A 550 1.21 8.24 -20.65
CA MET A 550 1.28 7.51 -19.37
C MET A 550 0.34 6.31 -19.29
N SER A 551 -0.54 6.10 -20.27
CA SER A 551 -1.48 4.98 -20.24
C SER A 551 -0.78 3.63 -20.39
N ARG A 552 -1.49 2.55 -20.08
CA ARG A 552 -0.97 1.19 -20.30
C ARG A 552 -0.57 0.96 -21.76
N PRO A 553 0.50 0.21 -22.04
CA PRO A 553 1.32 -0.57 -21.11
C PRO A 553 2.53 0.18 -20.51
N VAL A 554 2.65 1.51 -20.70
CA VAL A 554 3.69 2.30 -20.02
C VAL A 554 3.49 2.23 -18.50
N ALA A 555 2.28 2.49 -18.02
CA ALA A 555 1.90 2.18 -16.64
C ALA A 555 1.66 0.68 -16.46
N MET A 556 2.08 0.12 -15.34
CA MET A 556 1.90 -1.29 -14.96
C MET A 556 0.52 -1.55 -14.32
N GLU A 557 0.19 -2.82 -14.06
CA GLU A 557 -0.98 -3.18 -13.24
C GLU A 557 -0.88 -2.70 -11.80
N SER A 558 0.34 -2.54 -11.29
CA SER A 558 0.64 -2.01 -9.97
C SER A 558 0.74 -0.48 -9.92
N ASN A 559 0.32 0.22 -10.97
CA ASN A 559 0.40 1.67 -11.08
C ASN A 559 -0.41 2.35 -9.97
N LEU A 560 0.30 3.04 -9.07
CA LEU A 560 -0.24 3.56 -7.82
C LEU A 560 -0.73 5.01 -7.97
N HIS A 561 0.06 5.87 -8.63
CA HIS A 561 -0.41 7.18 -9.10
C HIS A 561 0.26 7.61 -10.41
N ASN A 562 -0.40 8.50 -11.12
CA ASN A 562 0.16 9.26 -12.24
C ASN A 562 -0.01 10.75 -11.97
N ALA A 563 0.99 11.53 -12.39
CA ALA A 563 0.93 12.98 -12.38
C ALA A 563 1.41 13.54 -13.72
N LEU A 564 0.67 14.50 -14.28
CA LEU A 564 1.11 15.33 -15.39
C LEU A 564 1.21 16.78 -14.91
N PHE A 565 2.41 17.34 -14.90
CA PHE A 565 2.66 18.72 -14.57
C PHE A 565 2.69 19.58 -15.82
N VAL A 566 2.09 20.78 -15.71
CA VAL A 566 2.24 21.91 -16.64
C VAL A 566 2.88 23.06 -15.86
N PRO A 567 4.21 22.99 -15.62
CA PRO A 567 4.85 23.81 -14.59
C PRO A 567 4.74 25.32 -14.82
N ALA A 568 4.78 25.76 -16.08
CA ALA A 568 4.61 27.18 -16.44
C ALA A 568 3.23 27.74 -16.04
N LYS A 569 2.22 26.89 -15.87
CA LYS A 569 0.85 27.28 -15.50
C LYS A 569 0.52 26.97 -14.03
N GLY A 570 1.41 26.31 -13.29
CA GLY A 570 1.12 25.82 -11.94
C GLY A 570 0.07 24.71 -11.90
N ILE A 571 -0.17 23.99 -12.99
CA ILE A 571 -1.21 22.96 -13.10
C ILE A 571 -0.61 21.58 -12.91
N VAL A 572 -1.33 20.71 -12.18
CA VAL A 572 -1.05 19.27 -12.10
C VAL A 572 -2.34 18.47 -12.29
N TYR A 573 -2.27 17.44 -13.12
CA TYR A 573 -3.30 16.42 -13.28
C TYR A 573 -2.87 15.17 -12.51
N VAL A 574 -3.70 14.69 -11.62
CA VAL A 574 -3.40 13.53 -10.75
C VAL A 574 -4.43 12.45 -10.95
N ALA A 575 -3.96 11.21 -11.12
CA ALA A 575 -4.79 10.03 -11.02
C ALA A 575 -4.20 9.11 -9.94
N ASN A 576 -5.04 8.63 -9.02
CA ASN A 576 -4.68 7.68 -7.97
C ASN A 576 -5.37 6.33 -8.20
N ALA A 577 -4.66 5.24 -7.91
CA ALA A 577 -5.23 3.90 -7.94
C ALA A 577 -6.39 3.72 -6.95
N SER A 578 -7.23 2.76 -7.24
CA SER A 578 -8.27 2.27 -6.34
C SER A 578 -8.08 0.77 -6.08
N HIS A 579 -8.91 0.19 -5.22
CA HIS A 579 -8.93 -1.27 -5.04
C HIS A 579 -9.37 -2.03 -6.30
N GLY A 580 -10.00 -1.36 -7.27
CA GLY A 580 -10.53 -1.98 -8.49
C GLY A 580 -9.74 -1.70 -9.76
N ALA A 581 -8.89 -0.66 -9.77
CA ALA A 581 -8.19 -0.25 -10.98
C ALA A 581 -6.87 0.47 -10.67
N PRO A 582 -5.83 0.29 -11.52
CA PRO A 582 -4.60 1.07 -11.46
C PRO A 582 -4.88 2.55 -11.79
N ALA A 583 -3.97 3.44 -11.38
CA ALA A 583 -4.15 4.89 -11.57
C ALA A 583 -4.34 5.27 -13.05
N ALA A 584 -3.59 4.65 -13.97
CA ALA A 584 -3.70 4.93 -15.40
C ALA A 584 -5.08 4.62 -16.03
N GLU A 585 -5.93 3.89 -15.33
CA GLU A 585 -7.31 3.56 -15.73
C GLU A 585 -8.36 4.39 -14.95
N ARG A 586 -7.90 5.39 -14.18
CA ARG A 586 -8.76 6.27 -13.39
C ARG A 586 -8.82 7.67 -14.00
N PRO A 587 -9.88 8.43 -13.74
CA PRO A 587 -9.93 9.84 -14.15
C PRO A 587 -8.77 10.65 -13.55
N TYR A 588 -8.22 11.56 -14.35
CA TYR A 588 -7.26 12.55 -13.88
C TYR A 588 -8.00 13.77 -13.38
N VAL A 589 -7.69 14.20 -12.18
CA VAL A 589 -8.24 15.40 -11.56
C VAL A 589 -7.24 16.54 -11.73
N ARG A 590 -7.70 17.68 -12.24
CA ARG A 590 -6.90 18.90 -12.44
C ARG A 590 -6.85 19.71 -11.14
N PHE A 591 -5.64 20.04 -10.72
CA PHE A 591 -5.38 20.99 -9.64
C PHE A 591 -4.57 22.16 -10.15
N ASP A 592 -4.93 23.36 -9.69
CA ASP A 592 -4.17 24.59 -9.92
C ASP A 592 -3.51 25.00 -8.61
N LEU A 593 -2.18 24.91 -8.56
CA LEU A 593 -1.42 25.23 -7.35
C LEU A 593 -1.61 26.67 -6.91
N ASN A 594 -1.70 27.61 -7.86
CA ASN A 594 -1.87 29.02 -7.54
C ASN A 594 -3.23 29.27 -6.88
N GLU A 595 -4.33 28.72 -7.46
CA GLU A 595 -5.67 28.83 -6.88
C GLU A 595 -5.73 28.18 -5.48
N LEU A 596 -5.07 27.03 -5.29
CA LEU A 596 -5.03 26.36 -3.99
C LEU A 596 -4.25 27.19 -2.97
N LEU A 597 -3.12 27.78 -3.33
CA LEU A 597 -2.34 28.65 -2.44
C LEU A 597 -3.07 29.95 -2.10
N GLU A 598 -3.76 30.57 -3.07
CA GLU A 598 -4.60 31.75 -2.82
C GLU A 598 -5.70 31.43 -1.79
N SER A 599 -6.31 30.25 -1.88
CA SER A 599 -7.36 29.82 -0.94
C SER A 599 -6.86 29.54 0.48
N MET A 600 -5.53 29.40 0.68
CA MET A 600 -4.91 29.23 2.01
C MET A 600 -4.68 30.57 2.73
N GLN A 601 -4.75 31.68 1.99
CA GLN A 601 -4.59 33.01 2.61
C GLN A 601 -5.89 33.36 3.37
N PRO A 602 -5.80 33.93 4.58
CA PRO A 602 -6.97 34.38 5.29
C PRO A 602 -7.67 35.44 4.41
N GLU A 603 -9.00 35.33 4.28
CA GLU A 603 -9.79 36.38 3.59
C GLU A 603 -9.41 37.74 4.16
N SER A 604 -8.84 38.62 3.33
CA SER A 604 -8.59 39.99 3.71
C SER A 604 -9.95 40.62 4.05
N THR A 605 -10.20 40.80 5.34
CA THR A 605 -11.38 41.53 5.82
C THR A 605 -11.38 42.87 5.08
N PRO A 606 -12.42 43.20 4.30
CA PRO A 606 -12.46 44.49 3.64
C PRO A 606 -12.36 45.58 4.70
N ALA A 607 -11.39 46.48 4.52
CA ALA A 607 -11.22 47.62 5.39
C ALA A 607 -12.57 48.31 5.53
N THR A 608 -13.14 48.32 6.74
CA THR A 608 -14.32 49.09 7.06
C THR A 608 -13.99 50.54 6.73
N GLU A 609 -14.52 51.07 5.63
CA GLU A 609 -14.55 52.51 5.38
C GLU A 609 -15.16 53.18 6.60
N GLU A 610 -14.35 53.85 7.40
CA GLU A 610 -14.82 54.79 8.37
C GLU A 610 -15.59 55.89 7.62
N VAL A 611 -16.92 55.77 7.66
CA VAL A 611 -17.79 56.87 7.25
C VAL A 611 -17.57 58.01 8.25
N ARG A 612 -16.88 59.05 7.78
CA ARG A 612 -16.79 60.35 8.45
C ARG A 612 -18.12 61.14 8.28
#